data_3e756759fe1fba4d74442cf27fc12c74
#
_entry.id   3e756759fe1fba4d74442cf27fc12c74
#
_cell.length_a   1.000
_cell.length_b   1.000
_cell.length_c   1.000
_cell.angle_alpha   90.00
_cell.angle_beta   90.00
_cell.angle_gamma   90.00
#
_symmetry.space_group_name_H-M   'P 1'
#
loop_
_entity.id
_entity.type
_entity.pdbx_description
1 polymer ?
#
loop_
_entity_poly.entity_id
_entity_poly.type
_entity_poly.pdbx_seq_one_letter_code
_entity_poly.pdbx_strand_id
1 'polypeptide(L)'
;MFKPVKLKVLAHCDNRVSNQMYKVHEDGGVEVKIIDYQTIRGASPVVDLLYFIFSGTDKKFRDQYYEQLLDHYYKELSLAMKRLALNPDEIYSREDFDFEYKTKLPSGLPLAMVMLPLITIDEENAPKVDKELNMQSFAVNNTSDILRERINGVVDDFIRWGLV
;
A
#
# COMPACT_ATOMS: atom_id res chain seq x y z
N MET A 1 -14.35 -15.08 -16.46
CA MET A 1 -14.94 -13.80 -16.87
C MET A 1 -14.52 -12.78 -15.81
N PHE A 2 -13.70 -11.79 -16.15
CA PHE A 2 -13.26 -10.78 -15.16
C PHE A 2 -14.45 -9.90 -14.80
N LYS A 3 -14.85 -9.89 -13.51
CA LYS A 3 -15.78 -8.87 -13.03
C LYS A 3 -15.09 -7.49 -13.20
N PRO A 4 -15.73 -6.50 -13.82
CA PRO A 4 -15.15 -5.16 -13.91
C PRO A 4 -14.99 -4.57 -12.51
N VAL A 5 -14.03 -3.67 -12.34
CA VAL A 5 -13.90 -2.87 -11.11
C VAL A 5 -15.22 -2.15 -10.87
N LYS A 6 -15.91 -2.49 -9.78
CA LYS A 6 -17.26 -2.00 -9.49
C LYS A 6 -17.23 -0.59 -8.92
N LEU A 7 -16.23 -0.28 -8.12
CA LEU A 7 -16.07 1.00 -7.44
C LEU A 7 -14.76 1.68 -7.86
N LYS A 8 -14.84 2.98 -8.17
CA LYS A 8 -13.69 3.86 -8.26
C LYS A 8 -13.80 4.92 -7.17
N VAL A 9 -12.71 5.11 -6.44
CA VAL A 9 -12.54 6.16 -5.43
C VAL A 9 -11.44 7.12 -5.88
N LEU A 10 -11.32 8.27 -5.22
CA LEU A 10 -10.13 9.08 -5.33
C LEU A 10 -9.01 8.36 -4.57
N ALA A 11 -8.16 7.66 -5.30
CA ALA A 11 -7.01 6.97 -4.75
C ALA A 11 -5.77 7.86 -4.81
N HIS A 12 -4.94 7.78 -3.79
CA HIS A 12 -3.67 8.53 -3.71
C HIS A 12 -2.66 8.04 -4.75
N CYS A 13 -2.61 6.74 -4.99
CA CYS A 13 -1.75 6.04 -5.93
C CYS A 13 -0.23 6.16 -5.65
N ASP A 14 0.15 6.72 -4.51
CA ASP A 14 1.51 6.74 -3.95
C ASP A 14 1.43 6.73 -2.40
N ASN A 15 0.59 5.82 -1.85
CA ASN A 15 0.30 5.77 -0.42
C ASN A 15 1.41 5.05 0.38
N ARG A 16 2.64 5.56 0.28
CA ARG A 16 3.79 5.10 1.07
C ARG A 16 3.84 5.82 2.43
N VAL A 17 4.50 5.19 3.40
CA VAL A 17 4.58 5.73 4.78
C VAL A 17 5.19 7.14 4.82
N SER A 18 6.15 7.45 3.92
CA SER A 18 6.75 8.79 3.85
C SER A 18 5.79 9.88 3.35
N ASN A 19 4.65 9.50 2.74
CA ASN A 19 3.57 10.43 2.38
C ASN A 19 2.50 10.54 3.47
N GLN A 20 2.83 10.13 4.70
CA GLN A 20 1.95 10.19 5.85
C GLN A 20 2.68 10.89 7.00
N MET A 21 2.07 11.92 7.56
CA MET A 21 2.56 12.61 8.76
C MET A 21 1.80 12.12 9.98
N TYR A 22 2.50 11.79 11.04
CA TYR A 22 1.94 11.26 12.27
C TYR A 22 2.14 12.25 13.41
N LYS A 23 1.08 12.48 14.19
CA LYS A 23 1.14 13.18 15.46
C LYS A 23 0.66 12.26 16.56
N VAL A 24 1.54 11.94 17.49
CA VAL A 24 1.19 11.16 18.68
C VAL A 24 0.79 12.14 19.78
N HIS A 25 -0.37 11.93 20.35
CA HIS A 25 -0.90 12.69 21.47
C HIS A 25 -0.46 12.08 22.81
N GLU A 26 -0.53 12.87 23.89
CA GLU A 26 -0.14 12.42 25.24
C GLU A 26 -0.97 11.24 25.77
N ASP A 27 -2.21 11.12 25.32
CA ASP A 27 -3.12 10.00 25.65
C ASP A 27 -2.84 8.73 24.82
N GLY A 28 -1.81 8.75 23.96
CA GLY A 28 -1.46 7.65 23.06
C GLY A 28 -2.27 7.63 21.75
N GLY A 29 -3.19 8.57 21.55
CA GLY A 29 -3.90 8.72 20.28
C GLY A 29 -2.96 9.13 19.15
N VAL A 30 -3.24 8.68 17.92
CA VAL A 30 -2.44 9.01 16.74
C VAL A 30 -3.33 9.70 15.71
N GLU A 31 -2.93 10.91 15.32
CA GLU A 31 -3.51 11.63 14.17
C GLU A 31 -2.61 11.39 12.96
N VAL A 32 -3.23 11.06 11.82
CA VAL A 32 -2.52 10.85 10.56
C VAL A 32 -2.99 11.88 9.54
N LYS A 33 -2.05 12.52 8.85
CA LYS A 33 -2.32 13.38 7.70
C LYS A 33 -1.58 12.84 6.48
N ILE A 34 -2.34 12.59 5.42
CA ILE A 34 -1.79 12.19 4.13
C ILE A 34 -1.38 13.46 3.39
N ILE A 35 -0.21 13.41 2.74
CA ILE A 35 0.38 14.52 1.97
C ILE A 35 0.79 14.02 0.58
N ASP A 36 1.21 14.93 -0.30
CA ASP A 36 1.72 14.63 -1.65
C ASP A 36 0.68 14.01 -2.59
N TYR A 37 -0.40 14.75 -2.83
CA TYR A 37 -1.52 14.31 -3.66
C TYR A 37 -1.29 14.42 -5.18
N GLN A 38 -0.05 14.56 -5.66
CA GLN A 38 0.28 14.76 -7.09
C GLN A 38 -0.13 13.59 -7.99
N THR A 39 -0.30 12.38 -7.43
CA THR A 39 -0.66 11.17 -8.16
C THR A 39 -2.14 10.79 -8.04
N ILE A 40 -2.94 11.62 -7.37
CA ILE A 40 -4.36 11.34 -7.10
C ILE A 40 -5.14 11.13 -8.39
N ARG A 41 -5.92 10.04 -8.45
CA ARG A 41 -6.78 9.71 -9.60
C ARG A 41 -7.92 8.78 -9.21
N GLY A 42 -8.89 8.65 -10.12
CA GLY A 42 -9.93 7.63 -9.97
C GLY A 42 -9.36 6.23 -10.14
N ALA A 43 -9.29 5.44 -9.06
CA ALA A 43 -8.79 4.07 -9.07
C ALA A 43 -9.58 3.19 -8.09
N SER A 44 -9.26 1.89 -8.09
CA SER A 44 -9.78 0.94 -7.11
C SER A 44 -9.30 1.29 -5.70
N PRO A 45 -10.16 1.14 -4.68
CA PRO A 45 -9.75 1.33 -3.28
C PRO A 45 -8.62 0.37 -2.85
N VAL A 46 -8.48 -0.76 -3.52
CA VAL A 46 -7.45 -1.78 -3.23
C VAL A 46 -6.04 -1.29 -3.58
N VAL A 47 -5.89 -0.34 -4.52
CA VAL A 47 -4.57 0.12 -4.98
C VAL A 47 -3.76 0.73 -3.83
N ASP A 48 -4.34 1.66 -3.09
CA ASP A 48 -3.66 2.32 -1.98
C ASP A 48 -3.40 1.36 -0.81
N LEU A 49 -4.30 0.38 -0.61
CA LEU A 49 -4.14 -0.64 0.41
C LEU A 49 -2.95 -1.56 0.10
N LEU A 50 -2.83 -2.06 -1.14
CA LEU A 50 -1.68 -2.86 -1.56
C LEU A 50 -0.38 -2.07 -1.46
N TYR A 51 -0.42 -0.80 -1.87
CA TYR A 51 0.73 0.09 -1.78
C TYR A 51 1.21 0.21 -0.34
N PHE A 52 0.31 0.52 0.59
CA PHE A 52 0.61 0.64 2.01
C PHE A 52 1.15 -0.67 2.60
N ILE A 53 0.48 -1.80 2.34
CA ILE A 53 0.87 -3.09 2.90
C ILE A 53 2.29 -3.48 2.44
N PHE A 54 2.55 -3.49 1.14
CA PHE A 54 3.79 -4.04 0.61
C PHE A 54 4.97 -3.07 0.61
N SER A 55 4.73 -1.77 0.77
CA SER A 55 5.79 -0.79 0.97
C SER A 55 5.98 -0.39 2.44
N GLY A 56 4.91 -0.40 3.24
CA GLY A 56 4.89 0.15 4.60
C GLY A 56 5.09 -0.85 5.74
N THR A 57 4.80 -2.16 5.52
CA THR A 57 4.84 -3.16 6.61
C THR A 57 5.96 -4.19 6.42
N ASP A 58 6.50 -4.70 7.53
CA ASP A 58 7.43 -5.82 7.52
C ASP A 58 6.70 -7.18 7.57
N LYS A 59 7.46 -8.27 7.43
CA LYS A 59 6.93 -9.63 7.49
C LYS A 59 6.25 -9.94 8.81
N LYS A 60 6.86 -9.55 9.93
CA LYS A 60 6.35 -9.80 11.26
C LYS A 60 4.98 -9.15 11.47
N PHE A 61 4.82 -7.90 11.03
CA PHE A 61 3.54 -7.22 11.06
C PHE A 61 2.49 -7.94 10.20
N ARG A 62 2.83 -8.34 8.98
CA ARG A 62 1.89 -9.05 8.09
C ARG A 62 1.51 -10.43 8.62
N ASP A 63 2.46 -11.19 9.21
CA ASP A 63 2.15 -12.49 9.83
C ASP A 63 1.14 -12.37 10.97
N GLN A 64 1.15 -11.26 11.69
CA GLN A 64 0.30 -11.06 12.85
C GLN A 64 -1.03 -10.38 12.52
N TYR A 65 -1.03 -9.42 11.59
CA TYR A 65 -2.15 -8.47 11.46
C TYR A 65 -2.76 -8.41 10.05
N TYR A 66 -2.25 -9.17 9.07
CA TYR A 66 -2.67 -9.03 7.68
C TYR A 66 -4.18 -9.14 7.49
N GLU A 67 -4.80 -10.21 7.97
CA GLU A 67 -6.24 -10.43 7.85
C GLU A 67 -7.05 -9.36 8.61
N GLN A 68 -6.60 -9.01 9.82
CA GLN A 68 -7.24 -7.97 10.63
C GLN A 68 -7.19 -6.60 9.93
N LEU A 69 -6.10 -6.31 9.23
CA LEU A 69 -5.94 -5.07 8.47
C LEU A 69 -6.95 -4.99 7.33
N LEU A 70 -7.16 -6.09 6.59
CA LEU A 70 -8.14 -6.15 5.51
C LEU A 70 -9.56 -5.99 6.04
N ASP A 71 -9.89 -6.65 7.15
CA ASP A 71 -11.17 -6.54 7.81
C ASP A 71 -11.43 -5.11 8.33
N HIS A 72 -10.43 -4.51 8.96
CA HIS A 72 -10.49 -3.14 9.44
C HIS A 72 -10.71 -2.16 8.29
N TYR A 73 -9.93 -2.30 7.22
CA TYR A 73 -10.05 -1.43 6.05
C TYR A 73 -11.47 -1.48 5.46
N TYR A 74 -12.01 -2.68 5.21
CA TYR A 74 -13.36 -2.80 4.66
C TYR A 74 -14.44 -2.27 5.59
N LYS A 75 -14.30 -2.50 6.90
CA LYS A 75 -15.20 -1.94 7.92
C LYS A 75 -15.24 -0.42 7.85
N GLU A 76 -14.07 0.24 7.83
CA GLU A 76 -13.99 1.71 7.77
C GLU A 76 -14.52 2.26 6.43
N LEU A 77 -14.23 1.58 5.32
CA LEU A 77 -14.80 1.92 4.01
C LEU A 77 -16.32 1.84 4.03
N SER A 78 -16.89 0.77 4.60
CA SER A 78 -18.35 0.60 4.74
C SER A 78 -18.97 1.69 5.61
N LEU A 79 -18.32 2.06 6.71
CA LEU A 79 -18.77 3.16 7.56
C LEU A 79 -18.72 4.50 6.83
N ALA A 80 -17.69 4.73 6.02
CA ALA A 80 -17.58 5.94 5.20
C ALA A 80 -18.71 6.01 4.16
N MET A 81 -19.01 4.92 3.46
CA MET A 81 -20.14 4.85 2.53
C MET A 81 -21.47 5.14 3.22
N LYS A 82 -21.72 4.55 4.39
CA LYS A 82 -22.95 4.80 5.17
C LYS A 82 -23.09 6.27 5.59
N ARG A 83 -21.98 6.94 5.95
CA ARG A 83 -21.99 8.40 6.26
C ARG A 83 -22.40 9.25 5.05
N LEU A 84 -22.17 8.75 3.83
CA LEU A 84 -22.57 9.37 2.58
C LEU A 84 -23.97 8.91 2.10
N ALA A 85 -24.74 8.23 2.95
CA ALA A 85 -26.04 7.64 2.64
C ALA A 85 -25.99 6.61 1.48
N LEU A 86 -24.83 5.96 1.28
CA LEU A 86 -24.65 4.88 0.32
C LEU A 86 -24.76 3.52 1.03
N ASN A 87 -25.43 2.56 0.36
CA ASN A 87 -25.53 1.19 0.85
C ASN A 87 -24.26 0.39 0.43
N PRO A 88 -23.40 -0.05 1.36
CA PRO A 88 -22.19 -0.81 1.00
C PRO A 88 -22.48 -2.09 0.23
N ASP A 89 -23.56 -2.81 0.57
CA ASP A 89 -23.89 -4.08 -0.06
C ASP A 89 -24.29 -3.94 -1.54
N GLU A 90 -24.81 -2.77 -1.91
CA GLU A 90 -25.17 -2.45 -3.30
C GLU A 90 -24.02 -1.83 -4.09
N ILE A 91 -23.23 -0.96 -3.44
CA ILE A 91 -22.17 -0.17 -4.09
C ILE A 91 -20.89 -0.99 -4.20
N TYR A 92 -20.45 -1.57 -3.07
CA TYR A 92 -19.19 -2.32 -2.98
C TYR A 92 -19.23 -3.26 -1.79
N SER A 93 -19.80 -4.44 -2.00
CA SER A 93 -19.96 -5.45 -0.96
C SER A 93 -18.62 -6.01 -0.46
N ARG A 94 -18.62 -6.68 0.69
CA ARG A 94 -17.44 -7.40 1.17
C ARG A 94 -16.94 -8.42 0.15
N GLU A 95 -17.86 -9.10 -0.51
CA GLU A 95 -17.52 -10.08 -1.56
C GLU A 95 -16.83 -9.42 -2.76
N ASP A 96 -17.30 -8.22 -3.18
CA ASP A 96 -16.67 -7.44 -4.25
C ASP A 96 -15.26 -7.00 -3.86
N PHE A 97 -15.08 -6.53 -2.61
CA PHE A 97 -13.77 -6.16 -2.06
C PHE A 97 -12.80 -7.35 -2.05
N ASP A 98 -13.21 -8.50 -1.47
CA ASP A 98 -12.38 -9.69 -1.37
C ASP A 98 -11.97 -10.23 -2.75
N PHE A 99 -12.92 -10.23 -3.70
CA PHE A 99 -12.66 -10.63 -5.07
C PHE A 99 -11.65 -9.69 -5.74
N GLU A 100 -11.85 -8.37 -5.62
CA GLU A 100 -10.98 -7.39 -6.23
C GLU A 100 -9.58 -7.41 -5.60
N TYR A 101 -9.52 -7.53 -4.27
CA TYR A 101 -8.26 -7.64 -3.55
C TYR A 101 -7.45 -8.87 -4.01
N LYS A 102 -8.07 -10.05 -4.04
CA LYS A 102 -7.42 -11.28 -4.53
C LYS A 102 -6.96 -11.16 -5.98
N THR A 103 -7.75 -10.52 -6.82
CA THR A 103 -7.41 -10.32 -8.24
C THR A 103 -6.19 -9.40 -8.41
N LYS A 104 -6.06 -8.37 -7.56
CA LYS A 104 -4.98 -7.39 -7.63
C LYS A 104 -3.76 -7.74 -6.78
N LEU A 105 -3.90 -8.68 -5.84
CA LEU A 105 -2.83 -9.07 -4.93
C LEU A 105 -1.52 -9.45 -5.63
N PRO A 106 -1.52 -10.15 -6.79
CA PRO A 106 -0.27 -10.43 -7.51
C PRO A 106 0.54 -9.19 -7.89
N SER A 107 -0.10 -8.02 -8.02
CA SER A 107 0.61 -6.77 -8.30
C SER A 107 1.42 -6.23 -7.11
N GLY A 108 1.17 -6.74 -5.91
CA GLY A 108 1.90 -6.35 -4.70
C GLY A 108 3.38 -6.72 -4.74
N LEU A 109 3.72 -7.86 -5.35
CA LEU A 109 5.12 -8.28 -5.47
C LEU A 109 5.94 -7.34 -6.37
N PRO A 110 5.58 -7.08 -7.64
CA PRO A 110 6.32 -6.13 -8.45
C PRO A 110 6.31 -4.71 -7.87
N LEU A 111 5.24 -4.30 -7.20
CA LEU A 111 5.20 -3.03 -6.47
C LEU A 111 6.28 -2.98 -5.40
N ALA A 112 6.38 -4.01 -4.55
CA ALA A 112 7.42 -4.10 -3.52
C ALA A 112 8.83 -4.08 -4.12
N MET A 113 9.06 -4.84 -5.19
CA MET A 113 10.37 -4.90 -5.87
C MET A 113 10.83 -3.54 -6.40
N VAL A 114 9.89 -2.69 -6.82
CA VAL A 114 10.22 -1.33 -7.30
C VAL A 114 10.35 -0.34 -6.14
N MET A 115 9.45 -0.42 -5.16
CA MET A 115 9.35 0.59 -4.12
C MET A 115 10.32 0.40 -2.96
N LEU A 116 10.53 -0.85 -2.51
CA LEU A 116 11.40 -1.12 -1.35
C LEU A 116 12.83 -0.62 -1.55
N PRO A 117 13.50 -0.80 -2.70
CA PRO A 117 14.83 -0.24 -2.90
C PRO A 117 14.88 1.30 -2.73
N LEU A 118 13.81 1.99 -3.10
CA LEU A 118 13.74 3.45 -3.03
C LEU A 118 13.48 3.97 -1.62
N ILE A 119 12.62 3.27 -0.86
CA ILE A 119 12.17 3.75 0.46
C ILE A 119 13.03 3.25 1.63
N THR A 120 13.89 2.25 1.39
CA THR A 120 14.83 1.72 2.40
C THR A 120 16.27 2.18 2.17
N ILE A 121 16.48 3.12 1.25
CA ILE A 121 17.80 3.66 0.98
C ILE A 121 18.22 4.60 2.12
N ASP A 122 19.46 4.48 2.54
CA ASP A 122 20.04 5.40 3.52
C ASP A 122 20.23 6.79 2.90
N GLU A 123 20.10 7.84 3.71
CA GLU A 123 20.20 9.23 3.27
C GLU A 123 21.51 9.54 2.51
N GLU A 124 22.61 8.92 2.93
CA GLU A 124 23.93 9.08 2.31
C GLU A 124 23.99 8.53 0.87
N ASN A 125 23.19 7.49 0.58
CA ASN A 125 23.12 6.82 -0.70
C ASN A 125 21.93 7.27 -1.56
N ALA A 126 21.06 8.12 -1.01
CA ALA A 126 19.91 8.62 -1.72
C ALA A 126 20.33 9.46 -2.93
N PRO A 127 19.78 9.22 -4.13
CA PRO A 127 20.12 10.02 -5.30
C PRO A 127 19.73 11.48 -5.03
N LYS A 128 20.70 12.39 -5.23
CA LYS A 128 20.41 13.82 -5.17
C LYS A 128 19.50 14.16 -6.33
N VAL A 129 18.35 14.76 -6.00
CA VAL A 129 17.39 15.24 -6.99
C VAL A 129 17.98 16.49 -7.64
N ASP A 130 18.76 16.31 -8.69
CA ASP A 130 19.29 17.39 -9.52
C ASP A 130 18.35 17.62 -10.72
N LYS A 131 18.52 18.75 -11.43
CA LYS A 131 17.63 19.18 -12.50
C LYS A 131 17.57 18.22 -13.71
N GLU A 132 18.47 17.25 -13.80
CA GLU A 132 18.50 16.20 -14.80
C GLU A 132 18.26 14.83 -14.16
N LEU A 133 17.02 14.52 -13.82
CA LEU A 133 16.61 13.19 -13.40
C LEU A 133 16.74 12.21 -14.58
N ASN A 134 17.89 11.56 -14.67
CA ASN A 134 18.09 10.45 -15.60
C ASN A 134 17.57 9.15 -14.95
N MET A 135 16.82 8.32 -15.68
CA MET A 135 16.35 7.00 -15.22
C MET A 135 17.49 6.10 -14.71
N GLN A 136 18.73 6.29 -15.21
CA GLN A 136 19.89 5.58 -14.71
C GLN A 136 20.32 6.00 -13.30
N SER A 137 19.95 7.20 -12.83
CA SER A 137 20.21 7.64 -11.44
C SER A 137 19.30 6.96 -10.43
N PHE A 138 18.24 6.30 -10.88
CA PHE A 138 17.37 5.43 -10.05
C PHE A 138 17.86 3.98 -9.97
N ALA A 139 18.97 3.61 -10.63
CA ALA A 139 19.65 2.34 -10.39
C ALA A 139 20.29 2.36 -9.00
N VAL A 140 19.46 2.09 -8.00
CA VAL A 140 19.84 2.17 -6.60
C VAL A 140 20.66 0.91 -6.26
N ASN A 141 21.95 1.08 -5.98
CA ASN A 141 22.81 0.04 -5.38
C ASN A 141 22.53 -0.07 -3.86
N ASN A 142 21.25 -0.23 -3.50
CA ASN A 142 20.88 -0.44 -2.12
C ASN A 142 21.06 -1.93 -1.76
N THR A 143 22.04 -2.22 -0.92
CA THR A 143 22.36 -3.57 -0.40
C THR A 143 22.09 -3.67 1.10
N SER A 144 21.30 -2.76 1.67
CA SER A 144 21.00 -2.71 3.10
C SER A 144 20.35 -4.01 3.58
N ASP A 145 20.62 -4.40 4.83
CA ASP A 145 19.97 -5.56 5.46
C ASP A 145 18.46 -5.35 5.58
N ILE A 146 18.04 -4.12 5.78
CA ILE A 146 16.60 -3.74 5.80
C ILE A 146 15.93 -4.08 4.46
N LEU A 147 16.54 -3.69 3.34
CA LEU A 147 16.00 -4.03 2.02
C LEU A 147 15.88 -5.53 1.83
N ARG A 148 16.94 -6.26 2.19
CA ARG A 148 16.97 -7.73 2.05
C ARG A 148 15.88 -8.39 2.89
N GLU A 149 15.74 -7.99 4.15
CA GLU A 149 14.69 -8.49 5.05
C GLU A 149 13.30 -8.22 4.50
N ARG A 150 13.05 -6.98 4.04
CA ARG A 150 11.73 -6.56 3.53
C ARG A 150 11.36 -7.30 2.24
N ILE A 151 12.28 -7.42 1.28
CA ILE A 151 12.05 -8.15 0.03
C ILE A 151 11.81 -9.63 0.30
N ASN A 152 12.68 -10.28 1.07
CA ASN A 152 12.51 -11.68 1.42
C ASN A 152 11.18 -11.93 2.11
N GLY A 153 10.79 -11.07 3.04
CA GLY A 153 9.52 -11.17 3.72
C GLY A 153 8.30 -11.05 2.78
N VAL A 154 8.36 -10.23 1.74
CA VAL A 154 7.30 -10.18 0.72
C VAL A 154 7.30 -11.43 -0.14
N VAL A 155 8.46 -11.88 -0.60
CA VAL A 155 8.58 -13.12 -1.41
C VAL A 155 8.05 -14.32 -0.64
N ASP A 156 8.40 -14.47 0.64
CA ASP A 156 7.92 -15.56 1.50
C ASP A 156 6.38 -15.56 1.63
N ASP A 157 5.78 -14.37 1.74
CA ASP A 157 4.31 -14.25 1.76
C ASP A 157 3.70 -14.73 0.45
N PHE A 158 4.25 -14.33 -0.68
CA PHE A 158 3.74 -14.72 -2.00
C PHE A 158 3.90 -16.20 -2.28
N ILE A 159 5.01 -16.82 -1.85
CA ILE A 159 5.20 -18.28 -1.88
C ILE A 159 4.14 -18.97 -1.01
N ARG A 160 3.98 -18.51 0.24
CA ARG A 160 2.99 -19.07 1.19
C ARG A 160 1.56 -19.01 0.65
N TRP A 161 1.22 -17.96 -0.10
CA TRP A 161 -0.09 -17.81 -0.72
C TRP A 161 -0.23 -18.53 -2.06
N GLY A 162 0.83 -19.16 -2.57
CA GLY A 162 0.82 -19.88 -3.85
C GLY A 162 0.68 -18.97 -5.07
N LEU A 163 1.24 -17.75 -4.98
CA LEU A 163 1.18 -16.74 -6.02
C LEU A 163 2.46 -16.70 -6.87
N VAL A 164 3.51 -17.34 -6.42
CA VAL A 164 4.79 -17.57 -7.11
C VAL A 164 5.34 -18.94 -6.73
#